data_5aed942664506109b0b75fe27f1ead4d
#
_entry.id   5aed942664506109b0b75fe27f1ead4d
#
_cell.length_a   1.000
_cell.length_b   1.000
_cell.length_c   1.000
_cell.angle_alpha   90.00
_cell.angle_beta   90.00
_cell.angle_gamma   90.00
#
_symmetry.space_group_name_H-M   'P 1'
#
loop_
_entity.id
_entity.type
_entity.pdbx_description
1 polymer ?
#
loop_
_entity_poly.entity_id
_entity_poly.type
_entity_poly.pdbx_seq_one_letter_code
_entity_poly.pdbx_strand_id
1 'polypeptide(L)'
;MARSEKILLWLGVMLVAAVLLSLRMGRYPLDMGALCRALADAWSGNTLNPDQKQVLFLFFNLRLPRIVTALLVGASLAVSGSVYQAMFQNPLVSPGILGVQHGAAFGGAVGILAFSSMAATQVLAFIGGALGVGLALFFSMLYPKARFLALLIGGMVSSSFFVALTSLVQYVADPNRQLPEIVYWLMGSLSRTEPRHLAWGGPLMLCALAFICLNGKVVNALSMGDDEAMALGVNSMRMKMQLIAAATLACSLTVVMAGVINWVGLVIPHVMRFICGPDNRLGLLNSALGGALFILLTDSFIRTIWTVELPLGIATSIILLPLFAFSLWYDWKRRYD
;
A
#
# COMPACT_ATOMS: atom_id res chain seq x y z
N MET A 1 17.11 20.86 14.43
CA MET A 1 16.17 19.89 13.82
C MET A 1 16.09 18.65 14.70
N ALA A 2 14.88 18.21 15.05
CA ALA A 2 14.68 16.97 15.78
C ALA A 2 15.17 15.75 14.94
N ARG A 3 15.50 14.63 15.58
CA ARG A 3 15.98 13.42 14.88
C ARG A 3 15.03 12.99 13.75
N SER A 4 13.73 13.03 13.97
CA SER A 4 12.69 12.68 13.01
C SER A 4 12.63 13.60 11.78
N GLU A 5 12.95 14.90 11.94
CA GLU A 5 13.01 15.86 10.82
C GLU A 5 14.21 15.58 9.90
N LYS A 6 15.37 15.27 10.49
CA LYS A 6 16.56 14.88 9.70
C LYS A 6 16.29 13.62 8.89
N ILE A 7 15.62 12.63 9.50
CA ILE A 7 15.27 11.37 8.82
C ILE A 7 14.29 11.64 7.69
N LEU A 8 13.27 12.49 7.90
CA LEU A 8 12.31 12.89 6.87
C LEU A 8 13.03 13.48 5.65
N LEU A 9 13.99 14.36 5.89
CA LEU A 9 14.77 14.99 4.82
C LEU A 9 15.63 13.98 4.07
N TRP A 10 16.30 13.08 4.78
CA TRP A 10 17.09 12.01 4.17
C TRP A 10 16.23 11.03 3.36
N LEU A 11 15.07 10.62 3.87
CA LEU A 11 14.14 9.78 3.13
C LEU A 11 13.62 10.49 1.87
N GLY A 12 13.35 11.80 1.94
CA GLY A 12 12.99 12.59 0.78
C GLY A 12 14.08 12.61 -0.30
N VAL A 13 15.33 12.86 0.10
CA VAL A 13 16.48 12.83 -0.82
C VAL A 13 16.66 11.44 -1.44
N MET A 14 16.61 10.37 -0.60
CA MET A 14 16.70 9.00 -1.09
C MET A 14 15.56 8.65 -2.05
N LEU A 15 14.34 9.14 -1.79
CA LEU A 15 13.20 8.90 -2.66
C LEU A 15 13.38 9.56 -4.02
N VAL A 16 13.84 10.82 -4.07
CA VAL A 16 14.16 11.51 -5.32
C VAL A 16 15.24 10.75 -6.09
N ALA A 17 16.32 10.34 -5.43
CA ALA A 17 17.37 9.54 -6.04
C ALA A 17 16.84 8.20 -6.58
N ALA A 18 15.98 7.50 -5.81
CA ALA A 18 15.36 6.25 -6.23
C ALA A 18 14.43 6.44 -7.44
N VAL A 19 13.68 7.54 -7.51
CA VAL A 19 12.84 7.87 -8.67
C VAL A 19 13.71 8.07 -9.93
N LEU A 20 14.78 8.85 -9.82
CA LEU A 20 15.71 9.10 -10.93
C LEU A 20 16.40 7.80 -11.39
N LEU A 21 16.80 6.94 -10.45
CA LEU A 21 17.34 5.62 -10.76
C LEU A 21 16.29 4.73 -11.44
N SER A 22 15.09 4.67 -10.91
CA SER A 22 13.98 3.85 -11.44
C SER A 22 13.59 4.27 -12.86
N LEU A 23 13.70 5.56 -13.20
CA LEU A 23 13.49 6.07 -14.55
C LEU A 23 14.51 5.50 -15.55
N ARG A 24 15.77 5.32 -15.13
CA ARG A 24 16.84 4.75 -15.96
C ARG A 24 16.79 3.23 -16.04
N MET A 25 16.43 2.57 -14.92
CA MET A 25 16.43 1.12 -14.79
C MET A 25 15.22 0.48 -15.47
N GLY A 26 15.41 -0.68 -16.10
CA GLY A 26 14.36 -1.51 -16.69
C GLY A 26 14.76 -2.09 -18.05
N ARG A 27 13.93 -2.99 -18.59
CA ARG A 27 14.22 -3.76 -19.82
C ARG A 27 14.55 -2.92 -21.05
N TYR A 28 13.97 -1.74 -21.15
CA TYR A 28 14.26 -0.75 -22.21
C TYR A 28 14.93 0.45 -21.54
N PRO A 29 16.26 0.55 -21.55
CA PRO A 29 16.97 1.67 -20.94
C PRO A 29 16.50 2.98 -21.57
N LEU A 30 16.07 3.92 -20.75
CA LEU A 30 15.59 5.22 -21.18
C LEU A 30 16.77 6.20 -21.10
N ASP A 31 17.23 6.69 -22.25
CA ASP A 31 18.22 7.75 -22.28
C ASP A 31 17.58 9.06 -21.79
N MET A 32 18.05 9.55 -20.64
CA MET A 32 17.56 10.78 -20.04
C MET A 32 17.81 12.00 -20.92
N GLY A 33 18.91 11.98 -21.71
CA GLY A 33 19.20 13.05 -22.68
C GLY A 33 18.20 13.07 -23.85
N ALA A 34 17.84 11.89 -24.35
CA ALA A 34 16.78 11.75 -25.35
C ALA A 34 15.42 12.17 -24.81
N LEU A 35 15.10 11.81 -23.56
CA LEU A 35 13.86 12.22 -22.91
C LEU A 35 13.77 13.73 -22.74
N CYS A 36 14.83 14.38 -22.24
CA CYS A 36 14.84 15.84 -22.08
C CYS A 36 14.68 16.57 -23.42
N ARG A 37 15.35 16.10 -24.48
CA ARG A 37 15.18 16.67 -25.82
C ARG A 37 13.77 16.48 -26.35
N ALA A 38 13.22 15.27 -26.24
CA ALA A 38 11.85 14.98 -26.67
C ALA A 38 10.80 15.81 -25.94
N LEU A 39 10.98 16.04 -24.63
CA LEU A 39 10.12 16.92 -23.83
C LEU A 39 10.24 18.39 -24.24
N ALA A 40 11.47 18.88 -24.47
CA ALA A 40 11.70 20.25 -24.91
C ALA A 40 11.11 20.51 -26.31
N ASP A 41 11.28 19.60 -27.27
CA ASP A 41 10.69 19.68 -28.60
C ASP A 41 9.16 19.63 -28.55
N ALA A 42 8.59 18.74 -27.73
CA ALA A 42 7.14 18.66 -27.52
C ALA A 42 6.57 19.96 -26.92
N TRP A 43 7.29 20.57 -25.95
CA TRP A 43 6.89 21.84 -25.33
C TRP A 43 6.98 23.02 -26.31
N SER A 44 7.99 23.01 -27.20
CA SER A 44 8.20 24.05 -28.20
C SER A 44 7.29 23.92 -29.43
N GLY A 45 6.43 22.89 -29.49
CA GLY A 45 5.56 22.64 -30.64
C GLY A 45 6.27 22.09 -31.88
N ASN A 46 7.50 21.62 -31.73
CA ASN A 46 8.28 21.04 -32.83
C ASN A 46 7.71 19.69 -33.26
N THR A 47 7.92 19.33 -34.53
CA THR A 47 7.56 17.98 -35.03
C THR A 47 8.47 16.93 -34.41
N LEU A 48 7.86 15.98 -33.68
CA LEU A 48 8.59 14.90 -33.03
C LEU A 48 8.94 13.79 -34.01
N ASN A 49 10.19 13.35 -34.00
CA ASN A 49 10.66 12.17 -34.73
C ASN A 49 10.04 10.89 -34.13
N PRO A 50 9.98 9.76 -34.90
CA PRO A 50 9.45 8.48 -34.41
C PRO A 50 10.08 8.01 -33.08
N ASP A 51 11.41 8.14 -32.95
CA ASP A 51 12.16 7.77 -31.74
C ASP A 51 11.77 8.63 -30.55
N GLN A 52 11.59 9.92 -30.73
CA GLN A 52 11.12 10.84 -29.67
C GLN A 52 9.70 10.50 -29.21
N LYS A 53 8.81 10.18 -30.16
CA LYS A 53 7.44 9.70 -29.83
C LYS A 53 7.48 8.42 -29.02
N GLN A 54 8.36 7.48 -29.38
CA GLN A 54 8.53 6.23 -28.63
C GLN A 54 9.06 6.48 -27.22
N VAL A 55 10.04 7.35 -27.05
CA VAL A 55 10.60 7.74 -25.75
C VAL A 55 9.52 8.36 -24.86
N LEU A 56 8.72 9.29 -25.38
CA LEU A 56 7.61 9.90 -24.65
C LEU A 56 6.52 8.89 -24.29
N PHE A 57 6.19 7.99 -25.23
CA PHE A 57 5.23 6.93 -24.96
C PHE A 57 5.69 6.02 -23.81
N LEU A 58 6.94 5.56 -23.84
CA LEU A 58 7.53 4.73 -22.79
C LEU A 58 7.52 5.47 -21.44
N PHE A 59 7.83 6.75 -21.45
CA PHE A 59 7.84 7.56 -20.23
C PHE A 59 6.43 7.75 -19.66
N PHE A 60 5.49 8.29 -20.43
CA PHE A 60 4.17 8.66 -19.92
C PHE A 60 3.22 7.48 -19.72
N ASN A 61 3.33 6.42 -20.51
CA ASN A 61 2.39 5.30 -20.45
C ASN A 61 2.91 4.10 -19.67
N LEU A 62 4.22 3.94 -19.49
CA LEU A 62 4.77 2.78 -18.78
C LEU A 62 5.56 3.18 -17.53
N ARG A 63 6.54 4.12 -17.64
CA ARG A 63 7.44 4.41 -16.53
C ARG A 63 6.80 5.26 -15.43
N LEU A 64 6.29 6.41 -15.81
CA LEU A 64 5.70 7.36 -14.88
C LEU A 64 4.52 6.77 -14.09
N PRO A 65 3.53 6.12 -14.75
CA PRO A 65 2.43 5.50 -14.01
C PRO A 65 2.89 4.43 -13.04
N ARG A 66 3.83 3.57 -13.44
CA ARG A 66 4.37 2.51 -12.58
C ARG A 66 5.10 3.07 -11.36
N ILE A 67 5.95 4.09 -11.55
CA ILE A 67 6.66 4.76 -10.44
C ILE A 67 5.66 5.41 -9.49
N VAL A 68 4.73 6.22 -10.00
CA VAL A 68 3.74 6.90 -9.15
C VAL A 68 2.87 5.89 -8.40
N THR A 69 2.46 4.81 -9.04
CA THR A 69 1.70 3.75 -8.37
C THR A 69 2.54 3.06 -7.29
N ALA A 70 3.82 2.77 -7.54
CA ALA A 70 4.73 2.22 -6.53
C ALA A 70 4.81 3.11 -5.29
N LEU A 71 4.95 4.43 -5.49
CA LEU A 71 5.02 5.42 -4.41
C LEU A 71 3.72 5.45 -3.60
N LEU A 72 2.57 5.52 -4.28
CA LEU A 72 1.26 5.59 -3.64
C LEU A 72 0.92 4.31 -2.89
N VAL A 73 1.16 3.15 -3.49
CA VAL A 73 0.93 1.84 -2.88
C VAL A 73 1.78 1.66 -1.62
N GLY A 74 3.08 1.94 -1.70
CA GLY A 74 3.98 1.83 -0.57
C GLY A 74 3.61 2.78 0.57
N ALA A 75 3.34 4.05 0.26
CA ALA A 75 2.89 5.04 1.23
C ALA A 75 1.57 4.63 1.89
N SER A 76 0.57 4.21 1.10
CA SER A 76 -0.75 3.83 1.60
C SER A 76 -0.70 2.64 2.55
N LEU A 77 0.03 1.59 2.21
CA LEU A 77 0.18 0.42 3.07
C LEU A 77 0.89 0.79 4.38
N ALA A 78 1.99 1.54 4.32
CA ALA A 78 2.76 1.91 5.50
C ALA A 78 2.00 2.88 6.42
N VAL A 79 1.35 3.90 5.88
CA VAL A 79 0.56 4.84 6.68
C VAL A 79 -0.65 4.17 7.32
N SER A 80 -1.39 3.35 6.56
CA SER A 80 -2.52 2.59 7.09
C SER A 80 -2.08 1.65 8.21
N GLY A 81 -0.94 0.98 8.04
CA GLY A 81 -0.36 0.15 9.08
C GLY A 81 -0.01 0.95 10.34
N SER A 82 0.63 2.12 10.18
CA SER A 82 0.96 3.00 11.31
C SER A 82 -0.28 3.39 12.13
N VAL A 83 -1.37 3.75 11.43
CA VAL A 83 -2.64 4.12 12.08
C VAL A 83 -3.25 2.94 12.83
N TYR A 84 -3.33 1.77 12.21
CA TYR A 84 -3.89 0.59 12.87
C TYR A 84 -3.04 0.19 14.07
N GLN A 85 -1.71 0.16 13.95
CA GLN A 85 -0.83 -0.13 15.07
C GLN A 85 -1.00 0.85 16.25
N ALA A 86 -1.16 2.15 15.95
CA ALA A 86 -1.42 3.17 16.98
C ALA A 86 -2.79 2.99 17.63
N MET A 87 -3.85 2.79 16.84
CA MET A 87 -5.23 2.67 17.35
C MET A 87 -5.47 1.38 18.14
N PHE A 88 -4.86 0.27 17.72
CA PHE A 88 -4.94 -1.01 18.41
C PHE A 88 -3.88 -1.16 19.51
N GLN A 89 -3.00 -0.18 19.68
CA GLN A 89 -1.87 -0.22 20.63
C GLN A 89 -1.06 -1.52 20.51
N ASN A 90 -0.98 -2.05 19.30
CA ASN A 90 -0.33 -3.30 19.00
C ASN A 90 0.53 -3.19 17.73
N PRO A 91 1.87 -3.30 17.84
CA PRO A 91 2.76 -3.16 16.70
C PRO A 91 2.65 -4.28 15.66
N LEU A 92 1.96 -5.37 15.98
CA LEU A 92 1.78 -6.53 15.11
C LEU A 92 0.53 -6.46 14.24
N VAL A 93 -0.27 -5.39 14.37
CA VAL A 93 -1.46 -5.20 13.54
C VAL A 93 -1.07 -4.71 12.15
N SER A 94 -1.63 -5.34 11.13
CA SER A 94 -1.48 -4.95 9.72
C SER A 94 -2.80 -4.44 9.14
N PRO A 95 -2.78 -3.69 8.03
CA PRO A 95 -4.01 -3.24 7.36
C PRO A 95 -4.95 -4.38 6.93
N GLY A 96 -4.39 -5.55 6.64
CA GLY A 96 -5.17 -6.73 6.25
C GLY A 96 -6.04 -7.33 7.34
N ILE A 97 -5.76 -7.00 8.62
CA ILE A 97 -6.45 -7.64 9.76
C ILE A 97 -7.96 -7.33 9.82
N LEU A 98 -8.40 -6.23 9.21
CA LEU A 98 -9.82 -5.89 9.12
C LEU A 98 -10.53 -6.52 7.92
N GLY A 99 -9.90 -7.45 7.21
CA GLY A 99 -10.50 -8.16 6.08
C GLY A 99 -10.46 -7.42 4.75
N VAL A 100 -9.94 -6.19 4.69
CA VAL A 100 -9.88 -5.36 3.48
C VAL A 100 -9.19 -6.09 2.33
N GLN A 101 -7.98 -6.59 2.57
CA GLN A 101 -7.16 -7.22 1.52
C GLN A 101 -7.78 -8.53 1.02
N HIS A 102 -8.31 -9.36 1.94
CA HIS A 102 -8.93 -10.64 1.58
C HIS A 102 -10.26 -10.45 0.88
N GLY A 103 -11.08 -9.47 1.33
CA GLY A 103 -12.30 -9.10 0.62
C GLY A 103 -12.02 -8.57 -0.78
N ALA A 104 -11.02 -7.69 -0.93
CA ALA A 104 -10.60 -7.20 -2.25
C ALA A 104 -10.02 -8.32 -3.13
N ALA A 105 -9.26 -9.26 -2.56
CA ALA A 105 -8.76 -10.44 -3.23
C ALA A 105 -9.90 -11.30 -3.80
N PHE A 106 -10.91 -11.57 -3.00
CA PHE A 106 -12.12 -12.28 -3.44
C PHE A 106 -12.85 -11.54 -4.56
N GLY A 107 -13.13 -10.25 -4.37
CA GLY A 107 -13.81 -9.44 -5.39
C GLY A 107 -13.07 -9.42 -6.73
N GLY A 108 -11.74 -9.26 -6.69
CA GLY A 108 -10.91 -9.33 -7.90
C GLY A 108 -10.92 -10.70 -8.56
N ALA A 109 -10.85 -11.79 -7.77
CA ALA A 109 -10.93 -13.14 -8.28
C ALA A 109 -12.29 -13.41 -8.97
N VAL A 110 -13.39 -12.94 -8.38
CA VAL A 110 -14.74 -12.99 -9.00
C VAL A 110 -14.78 -12.17 -10.29
N GLY A 111 -14.14 -10.99 -10.31
CA GLY A 111 -14.06 -10.15 -11.52
C GLY A 111 -13.37 -10.85 -12.68
N ILE A 112 -12.28 -11.56 -12.43
CA ILE A 112 -11.57 -12.35 -13.44
C ILE A 112 -12.43 -13.55 -13.88
N LEU A 113 -13.02 -14.28 -12.92
CA LEU A 113 -13.81 -15.47 -13.20
C LEU A 113 -15.05 -15.15 -14.06
N ALA A 114 -15.81 -14.12 -13.68
CA ALA A 114 -17.13 -13.86 -14.26
C ALA A 114 -17.09 -12.97 -15.52
N PHE A 115 -16.12 -12.04 -15.59
CA PHE A 115 -16.16 -10.98 -16.62
C PHE A 115 -14.91 -10.96 -17.52
N SER A 116 -13.80 -11.57 -17.12
CA SER A 116 -12.50 -11.53 -17.86
C SER A 116 -12.12 -10.10 -18.28
N SER A 117 -12.44 -9.11 -17.43
CA SER A 117 -12.26 -7.68 -17.67
C SER A 117 -11.51 -7.04 -16.51
N MET A 118 -10.43 -6.31 -16.81
CA MET A 118 -9.65 -5.59 -15.78
C MET A 118 -10.49 -4.55 -15.03
N ALA A 119 -11.38 -3.83 -15.73
CA ALA A 119 -12.28 -2.86 -15.09
C ALA A 119 -13.24 -3.52 -14.10
N ALA A 120 -13.84 -4.66 -14.48
CA ALA A 120 -14.70 -5.42 -13.57
C ALA A 120 -13.92 -5.96 -12.38
N THR A 121 -12.71 -6.48 -12.60
CA THR A 121 -11.80 -6.95 -11.56
C THR A 121 -11.53 -5.85 -10.53
N GLN A 122 -11.24 -4.64 -10.97
CA GLN A 122 -10.94 -3.51 -10.10
C GLN A 122 -12.17 -3.03 -9.31
N VAL A 123 -13.32 -2.90 -9.96
CA VAL A 123 -14.57 -2.50 -9.29
C VAL A 123 -14.97 -3.51 -8.25
N LEU A 124 -14.95 -4.80 -8.60
CA LEU A 124 -15.30 -5.87 -7.66
C LEU A 124 -14.27 -6.03 -6.55
N ALA A 125 -12.98 -5.81 -6.81
CA ALA A 125 -11.97 -5.77 -5.76
C ALA A 125 -12.23 -4.63 -4.77
N PHE A 126 -12.59 -3.44 -5.24
CA PHE A 126 -12.95 -2.32 -4.38
C PHE A 126 -14.19 -2.63 -3.52
N ILE A 127 -15.25 -3.14 -4.14
CA ILE A 127 -16.48 -3.56 -3.43
C ILE A 127 -16.17 -4.67 -2.42
N GLY A 128 -15.41 -5.68 -2.81
CA GLY A 128 -15.00 -6.77 -1.94
C GLY A 128 -14.20 -6.28 -0.72
N GLY A 129 -13.29 -5.32 -0.90
CA GLY A 129 -12.57 -4.69 0.20
C GLY A 129 -13.49 -3.95 1.17
N ALA A 130 -14.47 -3.21 0.65
CA ALA A 130 -15.48 -2.54 1.45
C ALA A 130 -16.36 -3.55 2.23
N LEU A 131 -16.77 -4.64 1.59
CA LEU A 131 -17.51 -5.73 2.23
C LEU A 131 -16.69 -6.41 3.33
N GLY A 132 -15.38 -6.60 3.12
CA GLY A 132 -14.47 -7.16 4.11
C GLY A 132 -14.45 -6.37 5.41
N VAL A 133 -14.31 -5.05 5.31
CA VAL A 133 -14.38 -4.15 6.48
C VAL A 133 -15.80 -4.03 7.01
N GLY A 134 -16.80 -3.99 6.13
CA GLY A 134 -18.20 -3.95 6.52
C GLY A 134 -18.58 -5.11 7.43
N LEU A 135 -18.12 -6.32 7.11
CA LEU A 135 -18.33 -7.51 7.94
C LEU A 135 -17.63 -7.37 9.29
N ALA A 136 -16.39 -6.88 9.35
CA ALA A 136 -15.68 -6.63 10.61
C ALA A 136 -16.41 -5.59 11.48
N LEU A 137 -16.90 -4.51 10.87
CA LEU A 137 -17.67 -3.48 11.55
C LEU A 137 -19.01 -4.01 12.06
N PHE A 138 -19.67 -4.86 11.29
CA PHE A 138 -20.91 -5.53 11.73
C PHE A 138 -20.67 -6.31 13.01
N PHE A 139 -19.62 -7.14 13.09
CA PHE A 139 -19.26 -7.85 14.32
C PHE A 139 -18.98 -6.89 15.49
N SER A 140 -18.33 -5.75 15.22
CA SER A 140 -18.05 -4.78 16.27
C SER A 140 -19.30 -4.13 16.87
N MET A 141 -20.38 -4.03 16.08
CA MET A 141 -21.67 -3.49 16.54
C MET A 141 -22.43 -4.46 17.46
N LEU A 142 -22.21 -5.76 17.32
CA LEU A 142 -22.83 -6.77 18.17
C LEU A 142 -22.30 -6.74 19.61
N TYR A 143 -21.11 -6.16 19.85
CA TYR A 143 -20.47 -6.14 21.17
C TYR A 143 -20.09 -4.69 21.58
N PRO A 144 -21.08 -3.83 21.95
CA PRO A 144 -20.82 -2.41 22.22
C PRO A 144 -19.82 -2.15 23.35
N LYS A 145 -19.78 -3.03 24.38
CA LYS A 145 -18.88 -2.88 25.55
C LYS A 145 -17.42 -3.22 25.23
N ALA A 146 -17.15 -4.03 24.20
CA ALA A 146 -15.81 -4.45 23.79
C ALA A 146 -15.59 -4.17 22.29
N ARG A 147 -16.13 -3.06 21.81
CA ARG A 147 -16.28 -2.74 20.39
C ARG A 147 -14.97 -2.85 19.60
N PHE A 148 -13.87 -2.43 20.21
CA PHE A 148 -12.58 -2.40 19.54
C PHE A 148 -11.95 -3.80 19.42
N LEU A 149 -12.08 -4.63 20.49
CA LEU A 149 -11.68 -6.04 20.44
C LEU A 149 -12.57 -6.83 19.47
N ALA A 150 -13.88 -6.57 19.49
CA ALA A 150 -14.82 -7.19 18.56
C ALA A 150 -14.55 -6.82 17.10
N LEU A 151 -14.06 -5.60 16.83
CA LEU A 151 -13.62 -5.19 15.49
C LEU A 151 -12.41 -6.02 15.02
N LEU A 152 -11.45 -6.26 15.90
CA LEU A 152 -10.28 -7.08 15.59
C LEU A 152 -10.67 -8.53 15.30
N ILE A 153 -11.48 -9.14 16.20
CA ILE A 153 -11.97 -10.51 16.02
C ILE A 153 -12.83 -10.61 14.75
N GLY A 154 -13.76 -9.67 14.56
CA GLY A 154 -14.60 -9.58 13.36
C GLY A 154 -13.80 -9.46 12.07
N GLY A 155 -12.69 -8.73 12.12
CA GLY A 155 -11.75 -8.64 11.01
C GLY A 155 -11.04 -9.96 10.69
N MET A 156 -10.63 -10.71 11.72
CA MET A 156 -10.06 -12.06 11.52
C MET A 156 -11.09 -13.03 10.94
N VAL A 157 -12.33 -13.00 11.45
CA VAL A 157 -13.43 -13.80 10.89
C VAL A 157 -13.71 -13.42 9.45
N SER A 158 -13.80 -12.12 9.15
CA SER A 158 -13.98 -11.60 7.80
C SER A 158 -12.86 -12.07 6.88
N SER A 159 -11.60 -11.96 7.32
CA SER A 159 -10.43 -12.39 6.54
C SER A 159 -10.51 -13.88 6.20
N SER A 160 -10.78 -14.73 7.20
CA SER A 160 -10.90 -16.18 7.01
C SER A 160 -12.05 -16.55 6.08
N PHE A 161 -13.19 -15.86 6.20
CA PHE A 161 -14.34 -16.06 5.34
C PHE A 161 -14.03 -15.74 3.88
N PHE A 162 -13.41 -14.56 3.60
CA PHE A 162 -13.06 -14.18 2.24
C PHE A 162 -11.91 -15.01 1.65
N VAL A 163 -10.99 -15.52 2.48
CA VAL A 163 -9.98 -16.51 2.03
C VAL A 163 -10.67 -17.80 1.57
N ALA A 164 -11.63 -18.32 2.32
CA ALA A 164 -12.39 -19.50 1.94
C ALA A 164 -13.18 -19.29 0.62
N LEU A 165 -13.84 -18.12 0.48
CA LEU A 165 -14.53 -17.76 -0.75
C LEU A 165 -13.57 -17.61 -1.95
N THR A 166 -12.37 -17.05 -1.74
CA THR A 166 -11.35 -16.96 -2.80
C THR A 166 -10.89 -18.34 -3.23
N SER A 167 -10.70 -19.27 -2.28
CA SER A 167 -10.36 -20.67 -2.59
C SER A 167 -11.48 -21.38 -3.36
N LEU A 168 -12.74 -21.09 -3.06
CA LEU A 168 -13.87 -21.60 -3.82
C LEU A 168 -13.86 -21.08 -5.28
N VAL A 169 -13.58 -19.79 -5.48
CA VAL A 169 -13.43 -19.21 -6.83
C VAL A 169 -12.30 -19.89 -7.58
N GLN A 170 -11.15 -20.13 -6.94
CA GLN A 170 -10.02 -20.83 -7.56
C GLN A 170 -10.37 -22.28 -7.92
N TYR A 171 -11.17 -22.97 -7.08
CA TYR A 171 -11.58 -24.34 -7.30
C TYR A 171 -12.49 -24.49 -8.54
N VAL A 172 -13.38 -23.54 -8.80
CA VAL A 172 -14.30 -23.58 -9.94
C VAL A 172 -13.75 -22.93 -11.21
N ALA A 173 -12.61 -22.24 -11.12
CA ALA A 173 -11.99 -21.55 -12.25
C ALA A 173 -11.39 -22.54 -13.25
N ASP A 174 -11.43 -22.20 -14.55
CA ASP A 174 -10.78 -22.97 -15.61
C ASP A 174 -9.27 -23.08 -15.33
N PRO A 175 -8.72 -24.33 -15.24
CA PRO A 175 -7.32 -24.57 -14.87
C PRO A 175 -6.31 -23.99 -15.87
N ASN A 176 -6.69 -23.87 -17.14
CA ASN A 176 -5.77 -23.47 -18.21
C ASN A 176 -5.80 -21.96 -18.50
N ARG A 177 -6.86 -21.27 -18.10
CA ARG A 177 -7.07 -19.86 -18.44
C ARG A 177 -7.26 -18.97 -17.21
N GLN A 178 -8.33 -19.20 -16.45
CA GLN A 178 -8.75 -18.30 -15.37
C GLN A 178 -7.92 -18.48 -14.10
N LEU A 179 -7.63 -19.73 -13.72
CA LEU A 179 -6.89 -20.02 -12.49
C LEU A 179 -5.48 -19.40 -12.48
N PRO A 180 -4.64 -19.56 -13.54
CA PRO A 180 -3.34 -18.91 -13.59
C PRO A 180 -3.44 -17.37 -13.50
N GLU A 181 -4.46 -16.77 -14.14
CA GLU A 181 -4.66 -15.32 -14.11
C GLU A 181 -5.05 -14.83 -12.71
N ILE A 182 -5.97 -15.54 -12.03
CA ILE A 182 -6.36 -15.25 -10.64
C ILE A 182 -5.15 -15.36 -9.71
N VAL A 183 -4.40 -16.47 -9.80
CA VAL A 183 -3.22 -16.68 -8.96
C VAL A 183 -2.18 -15.60 -9.17
N TYR A 184 -1.87 -15.24 -10.43
CA TYR A 184 -0.91 -14.17 -10.73
C TYR A 184 -1.40 -12.80 -10.20
N TRP A 185 -2.70 -12.49 -10.34
CA TRP A 185 -3.25 -11.23 -9.83
C TRP A 185 -3.19 -11.17 -8.30
N LEU A 186 -3.48 -12.28 -7.61
CA LEU A 186 -3.41 -12.38 -6.15
C LEU A 186 -1.97 -12.22 -5.60
N MET A 187 -0.95 -12.54 -6.40
CA MET A 187 0.44 -12.36 -6.00
C MET A 187 0.91 -10.91 -6.00
N GLY A 188 0.13 -10.00 -6.58
CA GLY A 188 0.42 -8.57 -6.66
C GLY A 188 1.53 -8.21 -7.66
N SER A 189 1.30 -7.20 -8.47
CA SER A 189 2.25 -6.73 -9.48
C SER A 189 1.93 -5.29 -9.90
N LEU A 190 2.96 -4.54 -10.29
CA LEU A 190 2.82 -3.22 -10.91
C LEU A 190 2.91 -3.25 -12.44
N SER A 191 3.01 -4.43 -13.05
CA SER A 191 3.17 -4.56 -14.51
C SER A 191 1.93 -4.14 -15.30
N ARG A 192 0.75 -4.21 -14.68
CA ARG A 192 -0.54 -3.87 -15.29
C ARG A 192 -1.04 -2.45 -14.93
N THR A 193 -0.13 -1.59 -14.45
CA THR A 193 -0.51 -0.22 -14.11
C THR A 193 -0.77 0.59 -15.37
N GLU A 194 -1.97 1.14 -15.49
CA GLU A 194 -2.40 2.00 -16.59
C GLU A 194 -2.58 3.44 -16.12
N PRO A 195 -2.23 4.45 -16.95
CA PRO A 195 -2.44 5.87 -16.61
C PRO A 195 -3.90 6.18 -16.23
N ARG A 196 -4.87 5.53 -16.89
CA ARG A 196 -6.30 5.71 -16.64
C ARG A 196 -6.68 5.33 -15.22
N HIS A 197 -6.16 4.21 -14.68
CA HIS A 197 -6.45 3.77 -13.33
C HIS A 197 -5.82 4.69 -12.29
N LEU A 198 -4.60 5.16 -12.57
CA LEU A 198 -3.90 6.12 -11.73
C LEU A 198 -4.64 7.48 -11.69
N ALA A 199 -5.24 7.91 -12.79
CA ALA A 199 -5.91 9.20 -12.89
C ALA A 199 -7.11 9.35 -11.93
N TRP A 200 -7.88 8.28 -11.67
CA TRP A 200 -8.99 8.33 -10.71
C TRP A 200 -8.59 7.85 -9.31
N GLY A 201 -7.81 6.79 -9.20
CA GLY A 201 -7.46 6.20 -7.91
C GLY A 201 -6.33 6.94 -7.21
N GLY A 202 -5.37 7.51 -7.94
CA GLY A 202 -4.27 8.28 -7.37
C GLY A 202 -4.73 9.46 -6.51
N PRO A 203 -5.59 10.36 -6.99
CA PRO A 203 -6.15 11.45 -6.18
C PRO A 203 -6.88 10.97 -4.93
N LEU A 204 -7.65 9.88 -5.01
CA LEU A 204 -8.34 9.32 -3.85
C LEU A 204 -7.36 8.76 -2.80
N MET A 205 -6.30 8.08 -3.25
CA MET A 205 -5.22 7.64 -2.36
C MET A 205 -4.52 8.82 -1.69
N LEU A 206 -4.19 9.86 -2.44
CA LEU A 206 -3.57 11.08 -1.91
C LEU A 206 -4.47 11.79 -0.89
N CYS A 207 -5.77 11.90 -1.16
CA CYS A 207 -6.72 12.47 -0.20
C CYS A 207 -6.78 11.67 1.10
N ALA A 208 -6.82 10.34 1.02
CA ALA A 208 -6.82 9.47 2.19
C ALA A 208 -5.52 9.60 2.98
N LEU A 209 -4.36 9.58 2.30
CA LEU A 209 -3.04 9.78 2.91
C LEU A 209 -2.92 11.16 3.57
N ALA A 210 -3.33 12.22 2.88
CA ALA A 210 -3.31 13.58 3.39
C ALA A 210 -4.18 13.69 4.65
N PHE A 211 -5.41 13.15 4.62
CA PHE A 211 -6.28 13.14 5.78
C PHE A 211 -5.63 12.46 6.99
N ILE A 212 -5.04 11.29 6.79
CA ILE A 212 -4.38 10.54 7.87
C ILE A 212 -3.16 11.32 8.39
N CYS A 213 -2.27 11.79 7.51
CA CYS A 213 -1.04 12.48 7.90
C CYS A 213 -1.31 13.82 8.62
N LEU A 214 -2.33 14.56 8.21
CA LEU A 214 -2.73 15.81 8.86
C LEU A 214 -3.28 15.57 10.27
N ASN A 215 -3.81 14.39 10.55
CA ASN A 215 -4.32 14.01 11.87
C ASN A 215 -3.28 13.31 12.76
N GLY A 216 -1.98 13.44 12.50
CA GLY A 216 -0.92 12.78 13.27
C GLY A 216 -0.96 13.10 14.79
N LYS A 217 -1.40 14.29 15.19
CA LYS A 217 -1.61 14.65 16.60
C LYS A 217 -2.72 13.82 17.24
N VAL A 218 -3.81 13.62 16.50
CA VAL A 218 -4.95 12.80 16.93
C VAL A 218 -4.55 11.34 17.03
N VAL A 219 -3.75 10.84 16.08
CA VAL A 219 -3.21 9.47 16.13
C VAL A 219 -2.32 9.29 17.37
N ASN A 220 -1.53 10.29 17.76
CA ASN A 220 -0.77 10.25 19.02
C ASN A 220 -1.71 10.14 20.23
N ALA A 221 -2.74 10.96 20.32
CA ALA A 221 -3.70 10.91 21.42
C ALA A 221 -4.37 9.52 21.49
N LEU A 222 -4.82 8.97 20.35
CA LEU A 222 -5.44 7.65 20.27
C LEU A 222 -4.48 6.51 20.65
N SER A 223 -3.19 6.69 20.43
CA SER A 223 -2.18 5.68 20.82
C SER A 223 -1.93 5.59 22.33
N MET A 224 -2.37 6.58 23.09
CA MET A 224 -2.28 6.60 24.56
C MET A 224 -3.46 5.86 25.24
N GLY A 225 -4.59 5.77 24.54
CA GLY A 225 -5.83 5.17 25.06
C GLY A 225 -7.04 6.04 24.78
N ASP A 226 -8.23 5.48 24.98
CA ASP A 226 -9.48 6.20 24.71
C ASP A 226 -9.75 7.27 25.76
N ASP A 227 -9.47 6.98 27.02
CA ASP A 227 -9.69 7.90 28.16
C ASP A 227 -8.73 9.09 28.06
N GLU A 228 -7.47 8.86 27.75
CA GLU A 228 -6.47 9.90 27.56
C GLU A 228 -6.78 10.75 26.32
N ALA A 229 -7.21 10.13 25.23
CA ALA A 229 -7.63 10.87 24.04
C ALA A 229 -8.82 11.79 24.32
N MET A 230 -9.82 11.31 25.08
CA MET A 230 -10.96 12.11 25.49
C MET A 230 -10.56 13.25 26.45
N ALA A 231 -9.63 13.01 27.37
CA ALA A 231 -9.09 14.06 28.24
C ALA A 231 -8.37 15.18 27.46
N LEU A 232 -7.80 14.83 26.30
CA LEU A 232 -7.20 15.78 25.36
C LEU A 232 -8.22 16.44 24.41
N GLY A 233 -9.52 16.21 24.62
CA GLY A 233 -10.60 16.79 23.79
C GLY A 233 -10.84 16.08 22.46
N VAL A 234 -10.27 14.89 22.26
CA VAL A 234 -10.48 14.10 21.05
C VAL A 234 -11.69 13.18 21.20
N ASN A 235 -12.68 13.29 20.30
CA ASN A 235 -13.74 12.29 20.22
C ASN A 235 -13.17 10.99 19.63
N SER A 236 -12.70 10.09 20.53
CA SER A 236 -11.97 8.88 20.19
C SER A 236 -12.75 8.01 19.18
N MET A 237 -14.04 7.73 19.42
CA MET A 237 -14.85 6.87 18.56
C MET A 237 -14.98 7.45 17.14
N ARG A 238 -15.32 8.75 17.02
CA ARG A 238 -15.51 9.40 15.73
C ARG A 238 -14.20 9.42 14.93
N MET A 239 -13.10 9.78 15.58
CA MET A 239 -11.80 9.86 14.91
C MET A 239 -11.26 8.48 14.49
N LYS A 240 -11.44 7.46 15.34
CA LYS A 240 -11.09 6.08 14.98
C LYS A 240 -11.86 5.61 13.74
N MET A 241 -13.18 5.85 13.68
CA MET A 241 -13.99 5.47 12.51
C MET A 241 -13.56 6.20 11.24
N GLN A 242 -13.25 7.48 11.32
CA GLN A 242 -12.77 8.27 10.17
C GLN A 242 -11.38 7.79 9.69
N LEU A 243 -10.47 7.53 10.62
CA LEU A 243 -9.13 7.02 10.30
C LEU A 243 -9.20 5.59 9.72
N ILE A 244 -10.06 4.72 10.26
CA ILE A 244 -10.32 3.39 9.70
C ILE A 244 -10.88 3.50 8.28
N ALA A 245 -11.85 4.38 8.05
CA ALA A 245 -12.43 4.58 6.71
C ALA A 245 -11.36 5.06 5.70
N ALA A 246 -10.54 6.05 6.08
CA ALA A 246 -9.46 6.55 5.23
C ALA A 246 -8.38 5.48 4.96
N ALA A 247 -7.95 4.74 5.99
CA ALA A 247 -6.99 3.67 5.84
C ALA A 247 -7.53 2.49 5.01
N THR A 248 -8.82 2.16 5.18
CA THR A 248 -9.52 1.17 4.36
C THR A 248 -9.58 1.58 2.90
N LEU A 249 -9.95 2.84 2.63
CA LEU A 249 -9.97 3.39 1.28
C LEU A 249 -8.58 3.28 0.63
N ALA A 250 -7.52 3.73 1.32
CA ALA A 250 -6.16 3.64 0.85
C ALA A 250 -5.75 2.20 0.56
N CYS A 251 -6.02 1.25 1.48
CA CYS A 251 -5.69 -0.16 1.30
C CYS A 251 -6.49 -0.84 0.19
N SER A 252 -7.80 -0.57 0.07
CA SER A 252 -8.61 -1.11 -1.03
C SER A 252 -8.07 -0.66 -2.38
N LEU A 253 -7.73 0.62 -2.51
CA LEU A 253 -7.15 1.16 -3.74
C LEU A 253 -5.77 0.57 -4.06
N THR A 254 -4.95 0.21 -3.05
CA THR A 254 -3.70 -0.50 -3.32
C THR A 254 -3.94 -1.85 -3.96
N VAL A 255 -4.93 -2.61 -3.46
CA VAL A 255 -5.26 -3.92 -4.04
C VAL A 255 -5.82 -3.77 -5.46
N VAL A 256 -6.67 -2.77 -5.69
CA VAL A 256 -7.21 -2.46 -7.02
C VAL A 256 -6.10 -2.17 -8.03
N MET A 257 -5.05 -1.45 -7.63
CA MET A 257 -3.97 -1.02 -8.53
C MET A 257 -2.84 -2.04 -8.68
N ALA A 258 -2.53 -2.77 -7.63
CA ALA A 258 -1.32 -3.57 -7.58
C ALA A 258 -1.55 -5.02 -7.12
N GLY A 259 -2.80 -5.44 -6.88
CA GLY A 259 -3.10 -6.71 -6.26
C GLY A 259 -2.70 -6.77 -4.78
N VAL A 260 -2.62 -7.97 -4.22
CA VAL A 260 -2.35 -8.15 -2.79
C VAL A 260 -0.85 -8.03 -2.51
N ILE A 261 -0.47 -7.06 -1.67
CA ILE A 261 0.91 -6.87 -1.20
C ILE A 261 0.92 -6.96 0.32
N ASN A 262 1.60 -7.99 0.82
CA ASN A 262 1.68 -8.28 2.24
C ASN A 262 2.93 -7.67 2.89
N TRP A 263 2.95 -7.64 4.23
CA TRP A 263 4.06 -7.28 5.10
C TRP A 263 4.44 -5.80 5.12
N VAL A 264 4.29 -5.05 4.05
CA VAL A 264 4.69 -3.62 3.96
C VAL A 264 4.02 -2.80 5.05
N GLY A 265 2.70 -2.94 5.20
CA GLY A 265 1.93 -2.22 6.22
C GLY A 265 2.14 -2.70 7.66
N LEU A 266 2.88 -3.78 7.87
CA LEU A 266 3.27 -4.24 9.19
C LEU A 266 4.70 -3.82 9.52
N VAL A 267 5.63 -4.13 8.63
CA VAL A 267 7.08 -4.03 8.89
C VAL A 267 7.58 -2.60 8.76
N ILE A 268 7.17 -1.89 7.70
CA ILE A 268 7.67 -0.52 7.48
C ILE A 268 7.30 0.43 8.62
N PRO A 269 6.05 0.50 9.12
CA PRO A 269 5.72 1.32 10.27
C PRO A 269 6.52 0.96 11.53
N HIS A 270 6.73 -0.34 11.75
CA HIS A 270 7.51 -0.83 12.89
C HIS A 270 8.96 -0.33 12.82
N VAL A 271 9.62 -0.51 11.66
CA VAL A 271 10.99 -0.03 11.41
C VAL A 271 11.07 1.49 11.54
N MET A 272 10.11 2.22 10.95
CA MET A 272 10.11 3.69 11.03
C MET A 272 9.95 4.18 12.47
N ARG A 273 9.10 3.55 13.26
CA ARG A 273 8.95 3.89 14.68
C ARG A 273 10.22 3.62 15.48
N PHE A 274 10.90 2.54 15.16
CA PHE A 274 12.20 2.22 15.76
C PHE A 274 13.27 3.28 15.45
N ILE A 275 13.31 3.77 14.21
CA ILE A 275 14.30 4.76 13.75
C ILE A 275 13.94 6.18 14.19
N CYS A 276 12.67 6.59 14.05
CA CYS A 276 12.20 7.96 14.23
C CYS A 276 11.65 8.24 15.63
N GLY A 277 11.32 7.18 16.41
CA GLY A 277 10.61 7.28 17.68
C GLY A 277 9.08 7.16 17.52
N PRO A 278 8.34 7.23 18.65
CA PRO A 278 6.91 6.92 18.69
C PRO A 278 5.99 8.09 18.24
N ASP A 279 6.53 9.28 17.98
CA ASP A 279 5.72 10.46 17.62
C ASP A 279 5.12 10.29 16.20
N ASN A 280 3.79 10.13 16.13
CA ASN A 280 3.07 9.97 14.88
C ASN A 280 2.94 11.25 14.03
N ARG A 281 3.27 12.43 14.54
CA ARG A 281 3.21 13.68 13.76
C ARG A 281 4.10 13.62 12.52
N LEU A 282 5.35 13.25 12.72
CA LEU A 282 6.31 13.01 11.63
C LEU A 282 6.45 11.54 11.31
N GLY A 283 6.10 10.64 12.24
CA GLY A 283 6.15 9.19 12.07
C GLY A 283 5.30 8.69 10.91
N LEU A 284 4.10 9.25 10.70
CA LEU A 284 3.22 8.92 9.57
C LEU A 284 3.85 9.34 8.24
N LEU A 285 4.44 10.54 8.16
CA LEU A 285 5.15 11.00 6.95
C LEU A 285 6.41 10.16 6.69
N ASN A 286 7.19 9.86 7.73
CA ASN A 286 8.35 8.98 7.61
C ASN A 286 7.95 7.58 7.14
N SER A 287 6.83 7.04 7.64
CA SER A 287 6.28 5.77 7.20
C SER A 287 5.82 5.82 5.75
N ALA A 288 5.18 6.91 5.32
CA ALA A 288 4.79 7.13 3.93
C ALA A 288 6.00 7.10 2.99
N LEU A 289 7.03 7.88 3.30
CA LEU A 289 8.26 7.94 2.49
C LEU A 289 9.03 6.61 2.52
N GLY A 290 9.11 5.97 3.70
CA GLY A 290 9.75 4.66 3.85
C GLY A 290 9.06 3.57 3.05
N GLY A 291 7.72 3.53 3.08
CA GLY A 291 6.92 2.59 2.29
C GLY A 291 7.02 2.84 0.79
N ALA A 292 6.93 4.11 0.38
CA ALA A 292 7.10 4.53 -1.02
C ALA A 292 8.48 4.13 -1.56
N LEU A 293 9.54 4.45 -0.81
CA LEU A 293 10.92 4.09 -1.16
C LEU A 293 11.10 2.58 -1.26
N PHE A 294 10.60 1.82 -0.27
CA PHE A 294 10.72 0.37 -0.25
C PHE A 294 10.07 -0.30 -1.47
N ILE A 295 8.81 0.04 -1.78
CA ILE A 295 8.10 -0.54 -2.93
C ILE A 295 8.77 -0.14 -4.24
N LEU A 296 9.18 1.11 -4.39
CA LEU A 296 9.85 1.59 -5.60
C LEU A 296 11.19 0.89 -5.83
N LEU A 297 12.01 0.73 -4.79
CA LEU A 297 13.30 0.02 -4.89
C LEU A 297 13.10 -1.47 -5.18
N THR A 298 12.14 -2.12 -4.50
CA THR A 298 11.81 -3.53 -4.73
C THR A 298 11.34 -3.76 -6.17
N ASP A 299 10.43 -2.93 -6.69
CA ASP A 299 9.96 -3.00 -8.07
C ASP A 299 11.10 -2.79 -9.07
N SER A 300 11.94 -1.79 -8.83
CA SER A 300 13.08 -1.47 -9.70
C SER A 300 14.11 -2.61 -9.74
N PHE A 301 14.38 -3.23 -8.59
CA PHE A 301 15.27 -4.37 -8.45
C PHE A 301 14.75 -5.60 -9.22
N ILE A 302 13.48 -5.95 -9.03
CA ILE A 302 12.86 -7.08 -9.72
C ILE A 302 12.94 -6.91 -11.24
N ARG A 303 12.59 -5.75 -11.76
CA ARG A 303 12.60 -5.44 -13.19
C ARG A 303 13.98 -5.54 -13.84
N THR A 304 15.03 -5.38 -13.06
CA THR A 304 16.40 -5.32 -13.58
C THR A 304 17.07 -6.70 -13.57
N ILE A 305 16.79 -7.52 -12.58
CA ILE A 305 17.51 -8.78 -12.38
C ILE A 305 16.83 -9.95 -13.09
N TRP A 306 15.49 -10.00 -13.09
CA TRP A 306 14.76 -11.13 -13.66
C TRP A 306 14.22 -10.86 -15.05
N THR A 307 14.39 -11.84 -15.94
CA THR A 307 13.77 -11.85 -17.30
C THR A 307 12.26 -12.04 -17.24
N VAL A 308 11.76 -12.79 -16.25
CA VAL A 308 10.33 -12.91 -15.95
C VAL A 308 10.01 -12.03 -14.76
N GLU A 309 8.92 -11.26 -14.81
CA GLU A 309 8.55 -10.38 -13.69
C GLU A 309 8.13 -11.21 -12.48
N LEU A 310 8.96 -11.18 -11.44
CA LEU A 310 8.61 -11.76 -10.14
C LEU A 310 7.45 -10.94 -9.53
N PRO A 311 6.37 -11.60 -9.05
CA PRO A 311 5.30 -10.90 -8.35
C PRO A 311 5.81 -10.12 -7.14
N LEU A 312 5.32 -8.90 -6.99
CA LEU A 312 5.80 -7.95 -5.97
C LEU A 312 5.50 -8.46 -4.55
N GLY A 313 4.35 -9.13 -4.34
CA GLY A 313 3.99 -9.71 -3.04
C GLY A 313 4.94 -10.80 -2.57
N ILE A 314 5.53 -11.57 -3.49
CA ILE A 314 6.57 -12.58 -3.18
C ILE A 314 7.84 -11.87 -2.74
N ALA A 315 8.31 -10.90 -3.53
CA ALA A 315 9.55 -10.19 -3.23
C ALA A 315 9.49 -9.41 -1.91
N THR A 316 8.37 -8.71 -1.67
CA THR A 316 8.18 -8.00 -0.39
C THR A 316 8.20 -8.94 0.79
N SER A 317 7.60 -10.13 0.68
CA SER A 317 7.60 -11.13 1.74
C SER A 317 9.01 -11.67 2.02
N ILE A 318 9.78 -12.01 0.98
CA ILE A 318 11.15 -12.53 1.11
C ILE A 318 12.08 -11.49 1.78
N ILE A 319 11.91 -10.20 1.47
CA ILE A 319 12.76 -9.15 2.02
C ILE A 319 12.32 -8.75 3.43
N LEU A 320 11.01 -8.57 3.65
CA LEU A 320 10.51 -7.98 4.90
C LEU A 320 10.43 -8.99 6.04
N LEU A 321 10.21 -10.28 5.80
CA LEU A 321 10.15 -11.27 6.87
C LEU A 321 11.46 -11.39 7.66
N PRO A 322 12.64 -11.56 7.04
CA PRO A 322 13.91 -11.57 7.76
C PRO A 322 14.19 -10.23 8.46
N LEU A 323 13.86 -9.11 7.80
CA LEU A 323 14.04 -7.78 8.40
C LEU A 323 13.19 -7.61 9.66
N PHE A 324 11.93 -8.09 9.62
CA PHE A 324 11.04 -8.05 10.78
C PHE A 324 11.55 -8.94 11.92
N ALA A 325 11.94 -10.17 11.62
CA ALA A 325 12.52 -11.07 12.63
C ALA A 325 13.76 -10.47 13.29
N PHE A 326 14.65 -9.85 12.49
CA PHE A 326 15.81 -9.14 13.00
C PHE A 326 15.44 -7.94 13.88
N SER A 327 14.45 -7.15 13.48
CA SER A 327 14.00 -5.98 14.25
C SER A 327 13.43 -6.38 15.62
N LEU A 328 12.67 -7.48 15.68
CA LEU A 328 12.13 -8.01 16.92
C LEU A 328 13.23 -8.56 17.83
N TRP A 329 14.19 -9.29 17.28
CA TRP A 329 15.34 -9.79 18.03
C TRP A 329 16.19 -8.66 18.61
N TYR A 330 16.43 -7.61 17.82
CA TYR A 330 17.20 -6.45 18.27
C TYR A 330 16.47 -5.65 19.37
N ASP A 331 15.16 -5.47 19.26
CA ASP A 331 14.35 -4.83 20.30
C ASP A 331 14.35 -5.64 21.59
N TRP A 332 14.26 -6.97 21.48
CA TRP A 332 14.32 -7.87 22.63
C TRP A 332 15.68 -7.75 23.33
N LYS A 333 16.77 -7.87 22.59
CA LYS A 333 18.11 -7.76 23.12
C LYS A 333 18.34 -6.44 23.86
N ARG A 334 17.90 -5.30 23.28
CA ARG A 334 18.05 -3.97 23.88
C ARG A 334 17.27 -3.79 25.19
N ARG A 335 16.23 -4.56 25.43
CA ARG A 335 15.40 -4.47 26.66
C ARG A 335 15.92 -5.34 27.79
N TYR A 336 16.69 -6.36 27.47
CA TYR A 336 17.13 -7.36 28.44
C TYR A 336 18.66 -7.41 28.67
N ASP A 337 19.44 -6.72 27.84
CA ASP A 337 20.84 -6.33 28.08
C ASP A 337 20.90 -4.89 28.61
#